data_e1a8076a8bc3783f015d92f4e9d9cc3d
#
_entry.id   e1a8076a8bc3783f015d92f4e9d9cc3d
#
_cell.length_a   1.000
_cell.length_b   1.000
_cell.length_c   1.000
_cell.angle_alpha   90.00
_cell.angle_beta   90.00
_cell.angle_gamma   90.00
#
_symmetry.space_group_name_H-M   'P 1'
#
loop_
_entity.id
_entity.type
_entity.pdbx_description
1 polymer ?
#
loop_
_entity_poly.entity_id
_entity_poly.type
_entity_poly.pdbx_seq_one_letter_code
_entity_poly.pdbx_strand_id
1 'polypeptide(L)'
;RRELFDNKKLLGGLLKAFEKRPIAYEKVQEIAEKIERELRMRGESEVDSAVIGEIVMKYLEQTDQIAYVRFASVYRQFADVNNFMQELQRIMNKNNLDNPIENK
;
A
#
# COMPACT_ATOMS: atom_id res chain seq x y z
N ARG A 1 12.03 5.32 12.67
CA ARG A 1 12.75 6.43 12.07
C ARG A 1 11.78 7.51 11.63
N ARG A 2 12.03 8.73 12.02
CA ARG A 2 11.19 9.87 11.68
C ARG A 2 11.86 10.67 10.56
N GLU A 3 11.06 11.16 9.62
CA GLU A 3 11.58 11.96 8.52
C GLU A 3 10.52 12.95 8.03
N LEU A 4 10.97 13.97 7.33
CA LEU A 4 10.05 14.92 6.70
C LEU A 4 9.31 14.21 5.58
N PHE A 5 8.02 14.46 5.49
CA PHE A 5 7.23 13.88 4.43
C PHE A 5 7.61 14.47 3.07
N ASP A 6 7.85 13.58 2.11
CA ASP A 6 8.23 13.96 0.74
C ASP A 6 7.21 13.40 -0.25
N ASN A 7 6.41 14.31 -0.81
CA ASN A 7 5.35 13.92 -1.75
C ASN A 7 5.90 13.25 -3.01
N LYS A 8 7.03 13.73 -3.50
CA LYS A 8 7.65 13.15 -4.70
C LYS A 8 8.09 11.72 -4.46
N LYS A 9 8.65 11.48 -3.29
CA LYS A 9 9.09 10.14 -2.92
C LYS A 9 7.89 9.20 -2.77
N LEU A 10 6.83 9.69 -2.17
CA LEU A 10 5.59 8.92 -2.03
C LEU A 10 5.02 8.55 -3.40
N LEU A 11 4.88 9.54 -4.28
CA LEU A 11 4.31 9.31 -5.60
C LEU A 11 5.17 8.33 -6.39
N GLY A 12 6.49 8.49 -6.33
CA GLY A 12 7.41 7.58 -7.01
C GLY A 12 7.25 6.14 -6.53
N GLY A 13 7.11 5.95 -5.23
CA GLY A 13 6.90 4.62 -4.67
C GLY A 13 5.57 4.01 -5.11
N LEU A 14 4.52 4.82 -5.16
CA LEU A 14 3.22 4.36 -5.61
C LEU A 14 3.25 3.98 -7.09
N LEU A 15 3.87 4.82 -7.92
CA LEU A 15 3.96 4.54 -9.35
C LEU A 15 4.71 3.23 -9.60
N LYS A 16 5.74 2.98 -8.82
CA LYS A 16 6.49 1.74 -8.95
C LYS A 16 5.64 0.53 -8.56
N ALA A 17 4.85 0.66 -7.49
CA ALA A 17 3.98 -0.42 -7.04
C ALA A 17 2.90 -0.73 -8.09
N PHE A 18 2.39 0.30 -8.75
CA PHE A 18 1.33 0.15 -9.75
C PHE A 18 1.85 -0.11 -11.18
N GLU A 19 3.15 -0.28 -11.35
CA GLU A 19 3.74 -0.47 -12.67
C GLU A 19 3.05 -1.61 -13.42
N LYS A 20 2.60 -1.31 -14.65
CA LYS A 20 1.90 -2.26 -15.52
C LYS A 20 0.59 -2.79 -14.95
N ARG A 21 0.03 -2.09 -13.99
CA ARG A 21 -1.31 -2.41 -13.52
C ARG A 21 -2.32 -1.51 -14.23
N PRO A 22 -3.55 -1.99 -14.43
CA PRO A 22 -4.58 -1.21 -15.14
C PRO A 22 -5.16 -0.12 -14.25
N ILE A 23 -4.35 0.89 -13.98
CA ILE A 23 -4.76 2.03 -13.17
C ILE A 23 -4.25 3.31 -13.83
N ALA A 24 -5.11 4.31 -13.93
CA ALA A 24 -4.74 5.58 -14.54
C ALA A 24 -3.80 6.36 -13.62
N TYR A 25 -2.89 7.11 -14.24
CA TYR A 25 -1.95 7.94 -13.49
C TYR A 25 -2.68 8.90 -12.55
N GLU A 26 -3.80 9.48 -13.03
CA GLU A 26 -4.60 10.41 -12.25
C GLU A 26 -5.13 9.75 -10.97
N LYS A 27 -5.46 8.47 -11.05
CA LYS A 27 -5.91 7.74 -9.89
C LYS A 27 -4.77 7.53 -8.88
N VAL A 28 -3.58 7.28 -9.37
CA VAL A 28 -2.41 7.15 -8.50
C VAL A 28 -2.14 8.48 -7.80
N GLN A 29 -2.23 9.59 -8.52
CA GLN A 29 -2.08 10.92 -7.92
C GLN A 29 -3.14 11.18 -6.86
N GLU A 30 -4.37 10.78 -7.13
CA GLU A 30 -5.46 10.93 -6.17
C GLU A 30 -5.16 10.18 -4.88
N ILE A 31 -4.64 8.96 -5.00
CA ILE A 31 -4.26 8.17 -3.83
C ILE A 31 -3.16 8.87 -3.05
N ALA A 32 -2.15 9.39 -3.76
CA ALA A 32 -1.06 10.12 -3.10
C ALA A 32 -1.59 11.34 -2.34
N GLU A 33 -2.54 12.05 -2.93
CA GLU A 33 -3.14 13.22 -2.28
C GLU A 33 -3.91 12.83 -1.02
N LYS A 34 -4.63 11.73 -1.07
CA LYS A 34 -5.37 11.25 0.09
C LYS A 34 -4.44 10.87 1.23
N ILE A 35 -3.35 10.19 0.90
CA ILE A 35 -2.34 9.82 1.90
C ILE A 35 -1.72 11.06 2.51
N GLU A 36 -1.35 12.03 1.68
CA GLU A 36 -0.76 13.27 2.15
C GLU A 36 -1.71 14.02 3.07
N ARG A 37 -3.00 14.08 2.71
CA ARG A 37 -4.00 14.74 3.53
C ARG A 37 -4.13 14.07 4.88
N GLU A 38 -4.15 12.76 4.91
CA GLU A 38 -4.24 12.01 6.15
C GLU A 38 -3.03 12.29 7.05
N LEU A 39 -1.84 12.36 6.45
CA LEU A 39 -0.62 12.68 7.20
C LEU A 39 -0.64 14.12 7.75
N ARG A 40 -1.12 15.06 6.94
CA ARG A 40 -1.22 16.46 7.39
C ARG A 40 -2.16 16.62 8.58
N MET A 41 -3.23 15.84 8.59
CA MET A 41 -4.20 15.90 9.67
C MET A 41 -3.63 15.45 11.01
N ARG A 42 -2.49 14.77 10.99
CA ARG A 42 -1.81 14.40 12.21
C ARG A 42 -1.09 15.58 12.86
N GLY A 43 -0.86 16.66 12.10
CA GLY A 43 -0.30 17.90 12.66
C GLY A 43 1.18 17.83 13.00
N GLU A 44 1.90 16.84 12.50
CA GLU A 44 3.33 16.67 12.78
C GLU A 44 4.15 17.04 11.57
N SER A 45 5.27 17.74 11.78
CA SER A 45 6.17 18.10 10.68
C SER A 45 7.04 16.91 10.25
N GLU A 46 7.32 16.02 11.17
CA GLU A 46 8.06 14.79 10.88
C GLU A 46 7.19 13.60 11.25
N VAL A 47 7.25 12.55 10.43
CA VAL A 47 6.43 11.37 10.62
C VAL A 47 7.30 10.13 10.64
N ASP A 48 6.96 9.20 11.50
CA ASP A 48 7.63 7.90 11.52
C ASP A 48 7.38 7.20 10.19
N SER A 49 8.44 6.72 9.55
CA SER A 49 8.32 6.04 8.26
C SER A 49 7.40 4.82 8.34
N ALA A 50 7.31 4.18 9.52
CA ALA A 50 6.41 3.06 9.71
C ALA A 50 4.95 3.48 9.59
N VAL A 51 4.61 4.67 10.07
CA VAL A 51 3.25 5.20 9.95
C VAL A 51 2.90 5.46 8.49
N ILE A 52 3.84 6.07 7.75
CA ILE A 52 3.63 6.33 6.32
C ILE A 52 3.40 5.02 5.58
N GLY A 53 4.26 4.02 5.84
CA GLY A 53 4.13 2.73 5.19
C GLY A 53 2.81 2.04 5.45
N GLU A 54 2.32 2.09 6.69
CA GLU A 54 1.04 1.47 7.03
C GLU A 54 -0.12 2.15 6.34
N ILE A 55 -0.08 3.47 6.21
CA ILE A 55 -1.12 4.21 5.50
C ILE A 55 -1.10 3.85 4.01
N VAL A 56 0.09 3.80 3.41
CA VAL A 56 0.24 3.41 2.01
C VAL A 56 -0.35 2.01 1.80
N MET A 57 0.01 1.06 2.66
CA MET A 57 -0.47 -0.30 2.53
C MET A 57 -1.99 -0.39 2.62
N LYS A 58 -2.59 0.40 3.49
CA LYS A 58 -4.05 0.44 3.61
C LYS A 58 -4.70 0.83 2.28
N TYR A 59 -4.19 1.87 1.64
CA TYR A 59 -4.74 2.33 0.36
C TYR A 59 -4.47 1.34 -0.76
N LEU A 60 -3.29 0.75 -0.80
CA LEU A 60 -2.97 -0.24 -1.84
C LEU A 60 -3.83 -1.48 -1.72
N GLU A 61 -4.04 -1.95 -0.50
CA GLU A 61 -4.87 -3.14 -0.28
C GLU A 61 -6.29 -2.94 -0.82
N GLN A 62 -6.81 -1.74 -0.71
CA GLN A 62 -8.15 -1.41 -1.18
C GLN A 62 -8.21 -1.17 -2.69
N THR A 63 -7.07 -0.98 -3.33
CA THR A 63 -7.03 -0.56 -4.73
C THR A 63 -6.58 -1.66 -5.68
N ASP A 64 -5.49 -2.35 -5.36
CA ASP A 64 -4.91 -3.35 -6.26
C ASP A 64 -4.03 -4.30 -5.46
N GLN A 65 -4.37 -5.57 -5.49
CA GLN A 65 -3.69 -6.57 -4.67
C GLN A 65 -2.24 -6.79 -5.07
N ILE A 66 -1.96 -6.70 -6.36
CA ILE A 66 -0.59 -6.91 -6.83
C ILE A 66 0.28 -5.75 -6.38
N ALA A 67 -0.21 -4.52 -6.50
CA ALA A 67 0.52 -3.36 -6.01
C ALA A 67 0.74 -3.47 -4.50
N TYR A 68 -0.27 -3.94 -3.78
CA TYR A 68 -0.14 -4.14 -2.34
C TYR A 68 0.97 -5.15 -2.02
N VAL A 69 0.97 -6.30 -2.69
CA VAL A 69 1.98 -7.33 -2.43
C VAL A 69 3.38 -6.83 -2.76
N ARG A 70 3.53 -6.11 -3.87
CA ARG A 70 4.82 -5.54 -4.25
C ARG A 70 5.35 -4.60 -3.18
N PHE A 71 4.50 -3.70 -2.71
CA PHE A 71 4.92 -2.75 -1.68
C PHE A 71 5.22 -3.46 -0.37
N ALA A 72 4.35 -4.38 0.03
CA ALA A 72 4.52 -5.12 1.28
C ALA A 72 5.81 -5.94 1.29
N SER A 73 6.17 -6.53 0.16
CA SER A 73 7.36 -7.37 0.08
C SER A 73 8.64 -6.57 0.34
N VAL A 74 8.63 -5.28 0.02
CA VAL A 74 9.76 -4.40 0.27
C VAL A 74 9.66 -3.77 1.66
N TYR A 75 8.48 -3.25 1.97
CA TYR A 75 8.29 -2.47 3.19
C TYR A 75 8.35 -3.33 4.46
N ARG A 76 7.67 -4.47 4.48
CA ARG A 76 7.60 -5.29 5.68
C ARG A 76 8.82 -6.16 5.89
N GLN A 77 9.62 -6.39 4.84
CA GLN A 77 10.81 -7.22 4.93
C GLN A 77 10.49 -8.55 5.63
N PHE A 78 9.59 -9.31 5.02
CA PHE A 78 9.15 -10.58 5.58
C PHE A 78 10.33 -11.44 5.98
N ALA A 79 10.28 -12.00 7.19
CA ALA A 79 11.38 -12.77 7.77
C ALA A 79 11.67 -14.04 6.96
N ASP A 80 10.62 -14.64 6.40
CA ASP A 80 10.80 -15.83 5.58
C ASP A 80 9.61 -15.99 4.63
N VAL A 81 9.69 -17.03 3.80
CA VAL A 81 8.66 -17.33 2.80
C VAL A 81 7.32 -17.63 3.46
N ASN A 82 7.33 -18.25 4.62
CA ASN A 82 6.08 -18.60 5.31
C ASN A 82 5.30 -17.35 5.71
N ASN A 83 5.98 -16.33 6.22
CA ASN A 83 5.33 -15.07 6.57
C ASN A 83 4.72 -14.42 5.33
N PHE A 84 5.45 -14.44 4.21
CA PHE A 84 4.94 -13.90 2.97
C PHE A 84 3.72 -14.67 2.48
N MET A 85 3.77 -15.99 2.55
CA MET A 85 2.66 -16.85 2.13
C MET A 85 1.42 -16.63 3.00
N GLN A 86 1.61 -16.41 4.30
CA GLN A 86 0.49 -16.12 5.19
C GLN A 86 -0.19 -14.82 4.80
N GLU A 87 0.58 -13.80 4.42
CA GLU A 87 0.01 -12.53 3.99
C GLU A 87 -0.79 -12.70 2.70
N LEU A 88 -0.25 -13.45 1.74
CA LEU A 88 -0.96 -13.75 0.51
C LEU A 88 -2.27 -14.49 0.79
N GLN A 89 -2.22 -15.48 1.68
CA GLN A 89 -3.39 -16.26 2.04
C GLN A 89 -4.47 -15.38 2.65
N ARG A 90 -4.08 -14.44 3.50
CA ARG A 90 -5.02 -13.50 4.12
C ARG A 90 -5.75 -12.68 3.05
N ILE A 91 -5.00 -12.17 2.08
CA ILE A 91 -5.57 -11.36 0.99
C ILE A 91 -6.53 -12.19 0.15
N MET A 92 -6.13 -13.40 -0.19
CA MET A 92 -6.96 -14.29 -1.00
C MET A 92 -8.24 -14.67 -0.27
N ASN A 93 -8.16 -14.93 1.01
CA ASN A 93 -9.34 -15.25 1.82
C ASN A 93 -10.29 -14.08 1.89
N LYS A 94 -9.76 -12.86 2.06
CA LYS A 94 -10.58 -11.67 2.08
C LYS A 94 -11.33 -11.49 0.77
N ASN A 95 -10.64 -11.72 -0.36
CA ASN A 95 -11.27 -11.62 -1.66
C ASN A 95 -12.34 -12.66 -1.87
N ASN A 96 -12.11 -13.88 -1.39
CA ASN A 96 -13.09 -14.93 -1.50
C ASN A 96 -14.37 -14.59 -0.74
N LEU A 97 -14.23 -13.91 0.39
CA LEU A 97 -15.38 -13.44 1.15
C LEU A 97 -16.13 -12.34 0.39
N ASP A 98 -15.36 -11.47 -0.30
CA ASP A 98 -15.96 -10.38 -1.07
C ASP A 98 -16.57 -10.88 -2.38
N ASN A 99 -16.08 -12.00 -2.92
CA ASN A 99 -16.50 -12.57 -4.19
C ASN A 99 -16.81 -14.05 -4.04
N PRO A 100 -17.87 -14.41 -3.35
CA PRO A 100 -18.16 -15.82 -3.02
C PRO A 100 -18.38 -16.72 -4.24
N ILE A 101 -18.74 -16.16 -5.39
CA ILE A 101 -18.97 -16.95 -6.60
C ILE A 101 -17.68 -17.63 -7.07
N GLU A 102 -16.54 -17.04 -6.79
CA GLU A 102 -15.24 -17.58 -7.18
C GLU A 102 -14.71 -18.63 -6.22
N ASN A 103 -15.44 -18.89 -5.18
CA ASN A 103 -15.08 -19.79 -4.11
C ASN A 103 -15.51 -21.21 -4.44
N LYS A 104 -14.94 -21.77 -5.46
CA LYS A 104 -15.33 -23.12 -5.87
C LYS A 104 -14.18 -24.09 -5.83
#